data_df6ddc72b2b38c33be8ee121bd7a12b5
#
_entry.id   df6ddc72b2b38c33be8ee121bd7a12b5
#
_cell.length_a   1.000
_cell.length_b   1.000
_cell.length_c   1.000
_cell.angle_alpha   90.00
_cell.angle_beta   90.00
_cell.angle_gamma   90.00
#
_symmetry.space_group_name_H-M   'P 1'
#
loop_
_entity.id
_entity.type
_entity.pdbx_description
1 polymer ?
#
loop_
_entity_poly.entity_id
_entity_poly.type
_entity_poly.pdbx_seq_one_letter_code
_entity_poly.pdbx_strand_id
1 'polypeptide(L)'
;MKIAVEIFPTDQTINPVEFARTAEGLGFESIWFPEHSHIPTSRTTPWGGNVGAPPLPEFYRRTFDPFVALGACAAATTTIKLATGICLVAQRDPIHTAKEVASVDALSNGRFLFGIGYGWNKEIGRASCRERV
;
A
#
# COMPACT_ATOMS: atom_id res chain seq x y z
N MET A 1 -10.12 -22.78 1.82
CA MET A 1 -10.19 -21.52 1.02
C MET A 1 -9.23 -20.54 1.67
N LYS A 2 -8.42 -19.83 0.89
CA LYS A 2 -7.51 -18.80 1.40
C LYS A 2 -8.21 -17.45 1.24
N ILE A 3 -8.32 -16.68 2.32
CA ILE A 3 -8.98 -15.38 2.34
C ILE A 3 -7.97 -14.31 2.76
N ALA A 4 -7.91 -13.24 2.01
CA ALA A 4 -7.14 -12.05 2.30
C ALA A 4 -8.05 -10.92 2.79
N VAL A 5 -7.50 -10.00 3.57
CA VAL A 5 -8.19 -8.78 3.99
C VAL A 5 -7.34 -7.56 3.66
N GLU A 6 -7.99 -6.47 3.29
CA GLU A 6 -7.35 -5.21 2.93
C GLU A 6 -7.96 -4.05 3.71
N ILE A 7 -7.13 -3.12 4.13
CA ILE A 7 -7.56 -1.82 4.64
C ILE A 7 -6.65 -0.72 4.11
N PHE A 8 -7.14 0.51 4.14
CA PHE A 8 -6.31 1.72 4.04
C PHE A 8 -5.81 2.08 5.44
N PRO A 9 -4.56 1.78 5.80
CA PRO A 9 -4.04 2.12 7.13
C PRO A 9 -3.84 3.63 7.21
N THR A 10 -4.57 4.27 8.12
CA THR A 10 -4.54 5.71 8.34
C THR A 10 -4.52 6.00 9.84
N ASP A 11 -4.35 7.27 10.19
CA ASP A 11 -4.49 7.76 11.57
C ASP A 11 -5.95 7.72 12.12
N GLN A 12 -6.93 7.41 11.26
CA GLN A 12 -8.35 7.33 11.60
C GLN A 12 -8.90 5.91 11.56
N THR A 13 -8.09 4.93 11.19
CA THR A 13 -8.48 3.52 11.14
C THR A 13 -7.85 2.75 12.31
N ILE A 14 -8.20 1.47 12.41
CA ILE A 14 -7.50 0.56 13.34
C ILE A 14 -5.98 0.63 13.10
N ASN A 15 -5.20 0.59 14.18
CA ASN A 15 -3.75 0.56 14.07
C ASN A 15 -3.29 -0.64 13.21
N PRO A 16 -2.37 -0.47 12.25
CA PRO A 16 -1.93 -1.54 11.36
C PRO A 16 -1.45 -2.80 12.08
N VAL A 17 -0.75 -2.64 13.20
CA VAL A 17 -0.26 -3.77 14.00
C VAL A 17 -1.40 -4.53 14.67
N GLU A 18 -2.37 -3.81 15.21
CA GLU A 18 -3.58 -4.41 15.81
C GLU A 18 -4.41 -5.15 14.76
N PHE A 19 -4.59 -4.52 13.58
CA PHE A 19 -5.25 -5.15 12.45
C PHE A 19 -4.56 -6.45 12.03
N ALA A 20 -3.22 -6.44 11.88
CA ALA A 20 -2.45 -7.61 11.49
C ALA A 20 -2.56 -8.75 12.50
N ARG A 21 -2.45 -8.45 13.80
CA ARG A 21 -2.62 -9.45 14.88
C ARG A 21 -4.03 -10.04 14.92
N THR A 22 -5.03 -9.20 14.74
CA THR A 22 -6.43 -9.63 14.72
C THR A 22 -6.69 -10.53 13.51
N ALA A 23 -6.24 -10.13 12.32
CA ALA A 23 -6.36 -10.93 11.11
C ALA A 23 -5.64 -12.28 11.22
N GLU A 24 -4.44 -12.29 11.79
CA GLU A 24 -3.69 -13.52 12.07
C GLU A 24 -4.45 -14.44 13.04
N GLY A 25 -4.95 -13.91 14.14
CA GLY A 25 -5.72 -14.66 15.15
C GLY A 25 -7.04 -15.22 14.60
N LEU A 26 -7.64 -14.57 13.61
CA LEU A 26 -8.84 -15.04 12.91
C LEU A 26 -8.55 -16.03 11.76
N GLY A 27 -7.27 -16.30 11.47
CA GLY A 27 -6.86 -17.28 10.46
C GLY A 27 -6.94 -16.77 9.02
N PHE A 28 -6.89 -15.45 8.78
CA PHE A 28 -6.72 -14.92 7.44
C PHE A 28 -5.35 -15.28 6.87
N GLU A 29 -5.27 -15.49 5.54
CA GLU A 29 -4.03 -15.87 4.88
C GLU A 29 -3.06 -14.69 4.73
N SER A 30 -3.61 -13.51 4.45
CA SER A 30 -2.79 -12.32 4.19
C SER A 30 -3.54 -11.03 4.49
N ILE A 31 -2.76 -9.98 4.80
CA ILE A 31 -3.22 -8.59 4.86
C ILE A 31 -2.59 -7.80 3.72
N TRP A 32 -3.34 -6.81 3.21
CA TRP A 32 -2.94 -6.01 2.07
C TRP A 32 -3.10 -4.53 2.38
N PHE A 33 -2.06 -3.74 2.07
CA PHE A 33 -2.07 -2.29 2.25
C PHE A 33 -1.81 -1.60 0.91
N PRO A 34 -2.68 -0.66 0.49
CA PRO A 34 -2.49 0.13 -0.72
C PRO A 34 -1.45 1.23 -0.52
N GLU A 35 -0.98 1.80 -1.63
CA GLU A 35 -0.07 2.93 -1.62
C GLU A 35 -0.69 4.18 -2.21
N HIS A 36 -0.61 5.28 -1.45
CA HIS A 36 -0.91 6.64 -1.91
C HIS A 36 0.08 7.61 -1.28
N SER A 37 1.25 7.78 -1.91
CA SER A 37 2.32 8.64 -1.41
C SER A 37 1.91 10.11 -1.38
N HIS A 38 1.13 10.55 -2.35
CA HIS A 38 0.59 11.90 -2.45
C HIS A 38 -0.60 11.94 -3.41
N ILE A 39 -1.45 12.94 -3.25
CA ILE A 39 -2.57 13.23 -4.15
C ILE A 39 -2.42 14.67 -4.65
N PRO A 40 -2.28 14.92 -5.96
CA PRO A 40 -2.20 16.26 -6.50
C PRO A 40 -3.45 17.09 -6.17
N THR A 41 -3.26 18.34 -5.74
CA THR A 41 -4.36 19.26 -5.42
C THR A 41 -5.12 19.70 -6.67
N SER A 42 -4.43 19.81 -7.81
CA SER A 42 -4.98 20.20 -9.11
C SER A 42 -5.44 19.02 -9.97
N ARG A 43 -5.86 17.95 -9.34
CA ARG A 43 -6.26 16.73 -10.03
C ARG A 43 -7.51 16.92 -10.87
N THR A 44 -7.46 16.46 -12.13
CA THR A 44 -8.60 16.39 -13.06
C THR A 44 -9.07 14.96 -13.32
N THR A 45 -8.22 13.96 -13.11
CA THR A 45 -8.59 12.55 -13.23
C THR A 45 -9.66 12.20 -12.18
N PRO A 46 -10.86 11.75 -12.58
CA PRO A 46 -11.90 11.39 -11.63
C PRO A 46 -11.50 10.14 -10.83
N TRP A 47 -11.98 10.04 -9.58
CA TRP A 47 -11.77 8.85 -8.77
C TRP A 47 -12.40 7.62 -9.45
N GLY A 48 -11.66 6.50 -9.44
CA GLY A 48 -12.11 5.28 -10.13
C GLY A 48 -12.14 5.39 -11.66
N GLY A 49 -11.63 6.49 -12.26
CA GLY A 49 -11.55 6.68 -13.71
C GLY A 49 -12.87 7.03 -14.40
N ASN A 50 -13.98 7.18 -13.67
CA ASN A 50 -15.30 7.41 -14.22
C ASN A 50 -15.71 8.88 -14.11
N VAL A 51 -16.18 9.47 -15.21
CA VAL A 51 -16.79 10.80 -15.22
C VAL A 51 -18.05 10.79 -14.34
N GLY A 52 -18.16 11.75 -13.43
CA GLY A 52 -19.28 11.81 -12.47
C GLY A 52 -19.09 10.99 -11.20
N ALA A 53 -17.92 10.38 -11.01
CA ALA A 53 -17.58 9.70 -9.75
C ALA A 53 -17.64 10.68 -8.55
N PRO A 54 -17.97 10.20 -7.34
CA PRO A 54 -17.95 11.02 -6.13
C PRO A 54 -16.56 11.58 -5.86
N PRO A 55 -16.44 12.61 -4.98
CA PRO A 55 -15.15 13.13 -4.56
C PRO A 55 -14.24 12.03 -4.02
N LEU A 56 -12.93 12.20 -4.18
CA LEU A 56 -11.94 11.28 -3.63
C LEU A 56 -12.14 11.15 -2.11
N PRO A 57 -12.32 9.93 -1.58
CA PRO A 57 -12.42 9.74 -0.14
C PRO A 57 -11.19 10.25 0.62
N GLU A 58 -11.41 10.81 1.81
CA GLU A 58 -10.34 11.45 2.60
C GLU A 58 -9.22 10.48 3.00
N PHE A 59 -9.54 9.22 3.22
CA PHE A 59 -8.55 8.21 3.60
C PHE A 59 -7.43 8.00 2.56
N TYR A 60 -7.65 8.34 1.29
CA TYR A 60 -6.60 8.31 0.27
C TYR A 60 -5.42 9.23 0.57
N ARG A 61 -5.69 10.39 1.19
CA ARG A 61 -4.65 11.38 1.54
C ARG A 61 -3.93 11.05 2.84
N ARG A 62 -4.54 10.18 3.66
CA ARG A 62 -4.09 9.85 5.02
C ARG A 62 -3.38 8.50 5.09
N THR A 63 -3.34 7.77 3.98
CA THR A 63 -2.74 6.43 3.92
C THR A 63 -1.26 6.47 4.33
N PHE A 64 -0.89 5.61 5.28
CA PHE A 64 0.50 5.43 5.68
C PHE A 64 1.33 4.82 4.56
N ASP A 65 2.64 5.04 4.58
CA ASP A 65 3.55 4.31 3.69
C ASP A 65 3.42 2.80 3.93
N PRO A 66 3.19 2.00 2.88
CA PRO A 66 2.93 0.57 3.05
C PRO A 66 4.13 -0.19 3.61
N PHE A 67 5.37 0.14 3.24
CA PHE A 67 6.55 -0.58 3.74
C PHE A 67 6.81 -0.30 5.21
N VAL A 68 6.59 0.94 5.67
CA VAL A 68 6.68 1.30 7.08
C VAL A 68 5.62 0.56 7.90
N ALA A 69 4.37 0.56 7.44
CA ALA A 69 3.27 -0.13 8.13
C ALA A 69 3.46 -1.64 8.12
N LEU A 70 3.84 -2.25 6.99
CA LEU A 70 4.09 -3.68 6.87
C LEU A 70 5.32 -4.12 7.66
N GLY A 71 6.36 -3.29 7.76
CA GLY A 71 7.52 -3.55 8.62
C GLY A 71 7.13 -3.65 10.10
N ALA A 72 6.26 -2.76 10.58
CA ALA A 72 5.72 -2.86 11.94
C ALA A 72 4.87 -4.12 12.14
N CYS A 73 4.04 -4.49 11.15
CA CYS A 73 3.25 -5.72 11.18
C CYS A 73 4.15 -6.97 11.16
N ALA A 74 5.25 -6.95 10.41
CA ALA A 74 6.21 -8.06 10.33
C ALA A 74 6.79 -8.43 11.69
N ALA A 75 7.14 -7.41 12.48
CA ALA A 75 7.68 -7.59 13.83
C ALA A 75 6.63 -8.08 14.85
N ALA A 76 5.34 -7.93 14.54
CA ALA A 76 4.24 -8.16 15.47
C ALA A 76 3.43 -9.44 15.18
N THR A 77 3.72 -10.13 14.06
CA THR A 77 3.02 -11.32 13.58
C THR A 77 4.00 -12.43 13.21
N THR A 78 3.53 -13.66 13.07
CA THR A 78 4.39 -14.84 12.85
C THR A 78 4.01 -15.67 11.63
N THR A 79 2.76 -15.69 11.21
CA THR A 79 2.24 -16.61 10.18
C THR A 79 1.55 -15.90 9.02
N ILE A 80 0.82 -14.79 9.28
CA ILE A 80 0.07 -14.08 8.26
C ILE A 80 1.02 -13.46 7.24
N LYS A 81 0.67 -13.56 5.95
CA LYS A 81 1.42 -12.91 4.88
C LYS A 81 1.09 -11.42 4.82
N LEU A 82 2.08 -10.64 4.47
CA LEU A 82 2.05 -9.18 4.42
C LEU A 82 2.22 -8.73 2.98
N ALA A 83 1.31 -7.91 2.48
CA ALA A 83 1.30 -7.60 1.06
C ALA A 83 1.08 -6.11 0.76
N THR A 84 1.72 -5.64 -0.31
CA THR A 84 1.35 -4.37 -0.93
C THR A 84 0.20 -4.58 -1.91
N GLY A 85 -0.89 -3.88 -1.73
CA GLY A 85 -2.06 -3.96 -2.59
C GLY A 85 -2.50 -2.59 -3.12
N ILE A 86 -1.68 -1.95 -3.91
CA ILE A 86 -0.45 -2.30 -4.62
C ILE A 86 0.68 -1.30 -4.36
N CYS A 87 1.94 -1.68 -4.55
CA CYS A 87 3.05 -0.74 -4.63
C CYS A 87 3.07 -0.05 -5.99
N LEU A 88 3.15 1.28 -5.99
CA LEU A 88 3.17 2.11 -7.20
C LEU A 88 4.62 2.28 -7.71
N VAL A 89 5.17 1.22 -8.28
CA VAL A 89 6.60 1.14 -8.67
C VAL A 89 7.06 2.26 -9.62
N ALA A 90 6.16 2.80 -10.43
CA ALA A 90 6.48 3.91 -11.33
C ALA A 90 6.80 5.23 -10.60
N GLN A 91 6.42 5.37 -9.33
CA GLN A 91 6.62 6.56 -8.50
C GLN A 91 7.84 6.45 -7.59
N ARG A 92 8.43 5.27 -7.47
CA ARG A 92 9.50 4.98 -6.52
C ARG A 92 10.86 4.90 -7.18
N ASP A 93 11.90 5.22 -6.40
CA ASP A 93 13.27 4.88 -6.79
C ASP A 93 13.45 3.36 -6.74
N PRO A 94 13.91 2.72 -7.81
CA PRO A 94 13.98 1.26 -7.88
C PRO A 94 14.97 0.64 -6.89
N ILE A 95 16.08 1.33 -6.57
CA ILE A 95 17.10 0.83 -5.64
C ILE A 95 16.56 0.89 -4.21
N HIS A 96 15.95 2.01 -3.82
CA HIS A 96 15.32 2.14 -2.50
C HIS A 96 14.17 1.14 -2.35
N THR A 97 13.32 1.00 -3.36
CA THR A 97 12.21 0.04 -3.32
C THR A 97 12.69 -1.41 -3.19
N ALA A 98 13.73 -1.79 -3.93
CA ALA A 98 14.32 -3.13 -3.78
C ALA A 98 14.86 -3.36 -2.36
N LYS A 99 15.43 -2.33 -1.73
CA LYS A 99 15.90 -2.40 -0.34
C LYS A 99 14.74 -2.52 0.66
N GLU A 100 13.66 -1.77 0.46
CA GLU A 100 12.46 -1.83 1.30
C GLU A 100 11.81 -3.22 1.22
N VAL A 101 11.62 -3.75 0.01
CA VAL A 101 11.11 -5.11 -0.26
C VAL A 101 11.94 -6.17 0.46
N ALA A 102 13.26 -6.15 0.24
CA ALA A 102 14.15 -7.11 0.87
C ALA A 102 14.15 -7.00 2.40
N SER A 103 13.99 -5.79 2.94
CA SER A 103 13.95 -5.55 4.38
C SER A 103 12.67 -6.10 5.01
N VAL A 104 11.51 -5.82 4.43
CA VAL A 104 10.23 -6.33 4.95
C VAL A 104 10.17 -7.85 4.80
N ASP A 105 10.68 -8.42 3.70
CA ASP A 105 10.74 -9.87 3.50
C ASP A 105 11.60 -10.53 4.57
N ALA A 106 12.80 -10.02 4.82
CA ALA A 106 13.70 -10.53 5.86
C ALA A 106 13.09 -10.40 7.27
N LEU A 107 12.53 -9.24 7.62
CA LEU A 107 11.87 -9.01 8.91
C LEU A 107 10.66 -9.90 9.13
N SER A 108 9.97 -10.27 8.07
CA SER A 108 8.81 -11.15 8.13
C SER A 108 9.15 -12.64 8.00
N ASN A 109 10.42 -13.02 7.86
CA ASN A 109 10.86 -14.39 7.57
C ASN A 109 10.22 -14.98 6.29
N GLY A 110 10.26 -14.22 5.18
CA GLY A 110 9.78 -14.67 3.88
C GLY A 110 8.25 -14.66 3.71
N ARG A 111 7.51 -13.88 4.52
CA ARG A 111 6.05 -13.77 4.43
C ARG A 111 5.58 -12.60 3.55
N PHE A 112 6.49 -11.83 2.97
CA PHE A 112 6.13 -10.67 2.18
C PHE A 112 5.65 -11.06 0.77
N LEU A 113 4.58 -10.41 0.32
CA LEU A 113 4.02 -10.52 -1.04
C LEU A 113 4.11 -9.15 -1.71
N PHE A 114 4.92 -9.05 -2.75
CA PHE A 114 5.12 -7.80 -3.46
C PHE A 114 4.12 -7.64 -4.60
N GLY A 115 2.98 -7.02 -4.31
CA GLY A 115 1.99 -6.64 -5.31
C GLY A 115 2.33 -5.28 -5.93
N ILE A 116 2.37 -5.22 -7.27
CA ILE A 116 2.78 -4.02 -8.01
C ILE A 116 1.71 -3.51 -8.97
N GLY A 117 1.76 -2.23 -9.28
CA GLY A 117 0.90 -1.61 -10.29
C GLY A 117 1.34 -0.20 -10.67
N TYR A 118 0.60 0.38 -11.62
CA TYR A 118 0.94 1.71 -12.17
C TYR A 118 0.11 2.84 -11.56
N GLY A 119 -0.91 2.52 -10.77
CA GLY A 119 -1.86 3.51 -10.24
C GLY A 119 -2.92 3.94 -11.26
N TRP A 120 -3.88 4.71 -10.78
CA TRP A 120 -5.04 5.17 -11.56
C TRP A 120 -4.98 6.66 -11.91
N ASN A 121 -4.21 7.45 -11.17
CA ASN A 121 -4.15 8.90 -11.29
C ASN A 121 -3.10 9.32 -12.33
N LYS A 122 -3.57 9.90 -13.45
CA LYS A 122 -2.71 10.31 -14.56
C LYS A 122 -1.78 11.46 -14.20
N GLU A 123 -2.19 12.34 -13.30
CA GLU A 123 -1.39 13.49 -12.85
C GLU A 123 -0.18 13.03 -12.04
N ILE A 124 -0.32 12.00 -11.23
CA ILE A 124 0.79 11.40 -10.49
C ILE A 124 1.82 10.80 -11.45
N GLY A 125 1.36 10.08 -12.47
CA GLY A 125 2.24 9.54 -13.50
C GLY A 125 3.08 10.62 -14.20
N ARG A 126 2.49 11.79 -14.49
CA ARG A 126 3.20 12.93 -15.07
C ARG A 126 4.20 13.58 -14.11
N ALA A 127 3.86 13.66 -12.82
CA ALA A 127 4.74 14.25 -11.81
C ALA A 127 5.94 13.36 -11.47
N SER A 128 5.76 12.03 -11.55
CA SER A 128 6.78 11.03 -11.19
C SER A 128 7.61 10.56 -12.39
N CYS A 129 7.04 10.56 -13.59
CA CYS A 129 7.79 10.39 -14.81
C CYS A 129 8.55 11.70 -15.07
N ARG A 130 9.79 11.79 -14.60
CA ARG A 130 10.74 12.71 -15.22
C ARG A 130 10.76 12.34 -16.69
N GLU A 131 10.26 13.24 -17.54
CA GLU A 131 10.56 13.18 -18.97
C GLU A 131 12.07 13.09 -19.06
N ARG A 132 12.57 11.91 -19.39
CA ARG A 132 13.94 11.78 -19.84
C ARG A 132 13.95 12.35 -21.24
N VAL A 133 14.33 13.63 -21.32
CA VAL A 133 14.73 14.27 -22.56
C VAL A 133 15.97 13.54 -23.08
#